data_99a336fae76583ad70a5079ab34b3cad
#
_entry.id   99a336fae76583ad70a5079ab34b3cad
#
_cell.length_a   1.000
_cell.length_b   1.000
_cell.length_c   1.000
_cell.angle_alpha   90.00
_cell.angle_beta   90.00
_cell.angle_gamma   90.00
#
_symmetry.space_group_name_H-M   'P 1'
#
loop_
_entity.id
_entity.type
_entity.pdbx_description
1 polymer ?
#
loop_
_entity_poly.entity_id
_entity_poly.type
_entity_poly.pdbx_seq_one_letter_code
_entity_poly.pdbx_strand_id
1 'polypeptide(L)'
;MLQVGVGFSYGGKAPGSLDPDFGAFLNASEAPVTGRFPFINNTKIDTTDLAAAAAWEVIQAFLTTLPQLDSRISSKTFNLATESYGGHYGPAFFNYFQQQNQAIQNGTIQGVQLQFNSLTIINGIIDEMIQVPYYPKFAVNYV
;
A
#
# COMPACT_ATOMS: atom_id res chain seq x y z
N MET A 1 4.26 -2.36 3.24
CA MET A 1 3.87 -1.76 1.95
C MET A 1 2.94 -2.73 1.24
N LEU A 2 1.68 -2.35 1.03
CA LEU A 2 0.70 -3.18 0.32
C LEU A 2 0.86 -2.98 -1.19
N GLN A 3 1.99 -3.42 -1.73
CA GLN A 3 2.19 -3.39 -3.18
C GLN A 3 1.91 -4.76 -3.76
N VAL A 4 1.17 -4.79 -4.87
CA VAL A 4 1.02 -5.97 -5.70
C VAL A 4 2.41 -6.42 -6.15
N GLY A 5 2.70 -7.72 -6.03
CA GLY A 5 4.01 -8.29 -6.42
C GLY A 5 5.01 -8.46 -5.29
N VAL A 6 4.66 -8.13 -4.04
CA VAL A 6 5.48 -8.46 -2.86
C VAL A 6 4.89 -9.65 -2.11
N GLY A 7 5.75 -10.46 -1.52
CA GLY A 7 5.35 -11.70 -0.84
C GLY A 7 4.61 -12.64 -1.79
N PHE A 8 3.43 -13.07 -1.40
CA PHE A 8 2.56 -13.95 -2.19
C PHE A 8 1.55 -13.21 -3.06
N SER A 9 1.57 -11.87 -3.05
CA SER A 9 0.66 -11.07 -3.87
C SER A 9 1.14 -11.00 -5.31
N TYR A 10 0.23 -11.14 -6.27
CA TYR A 10 0.52 -10.97 -7.69
C TYR A 10 -0.71 -10.46 -8.43
N GLY A 11 -0.47 -9.80 -9.57
CA GLY A 11 -1.52 -9.45 -10.53
C GLY A 11 -1.82 -10.64 -11.46
N GLY A 12 -1.89 -10.39 -12.74
CA GLY A 12 -2.00 -11.45 -13.74
C GLY A 12 -0.66 -12.14 -14.01
N LYS A 13 -0.69 -13.16 -14.89
CA LYS A 13 0.53 -13.76 -15.46
C LYS A 13 0.58 -13.46 -16.97
N ALA A 14 1.71 -12.95 -17.44
CA ALA A 14 1.97 -12.67 -18.83
C ALA A 14 3.08 -13.57 -19.39
N PRO A 15 3.05 -13.89 -20.72
CA PRO A 15 4.19 -14.51 -21.40
C PRO A 15 5.38 -13.54 -21.40
N GLY A 16 6.57 -14.04 -21.08
CA GLY A 16 7.79 -13.24 -21.01
C GLY A 16 8.96 -14.03 -20.47
N SER A 17 9.93 -13.32 -19.93
CA SER A 17 11.07 -13.85 -19.19
C SER A 17 11.35 -13.00 -17.96
N LEU A 18 12.30 -13.41 -17.14
CA LEU A 18 12.79 -12.61 -16.02
C LEU A 18 14.21 -12.15 -16.33
N ASP A 19 14.49 -10.91 -16.00
CA ASP A 19 15.84 -10.37 -15.97
C ASP A 19 16.68 -11.19 -14.99
N PRO A 20 17.85 -11.74 -15.42
CA PRO A 20 18.63 -12.63 -14.58
C PRO A 20 19.28 -11.93 -13.39
N ASP A 21 19.49 -10.62 -13.44
CA ASP A 21 20.19 -9.87 -12.40
C ASP A 21 19.21 -9.30 -11.36
N PHE A 22 18.04 -8.84 -11.82
CA PHE A 22 17.07 -8.14 -10.96
C PHE A 22 15.74 -8.88 -10.79
N GLY A 23 15.50 -9.96 -11.55
CA GLY A 23 14.23 -10.68 -11.51
C GLY A 23 13.03 -9.88 -12.07
N ALA A 24 13.29 -8.75 -12.74
CA ALA A 24 12.26 -7.93 -13.35
C ALA A 24 11.59 -8.65 -14.52
N PHE A 25 10.28 -8.41 -14.73
CA PHE A 25 9.58 -8.98 -15.88
C PHE A 25 10.03 -8.29 -17.17
N LEU A 26 10.41 -9.11 -18.14
CA LEU A 26 10.75 -8.70 -19.50
C LEU A 26 9.69 -9.25 -20.47
N ASN A 27 9.10 -8.38 -21.28
CA ASN A 27 8.12 -8.75 -22.29
C ASN A 27 8.78 -9.30 -23.57
N ALA A 28 7.99 -9.80 -24.51
CA ALA A 28 8.48 -10.42 -25.74
C ALA A 28 9.27 -9.48 -26.67
N SER A 29 9.20 -8.16 -26.49
CA SER A 29 10.02 -7.19 -27.23
C SER A 29 11.38 -6.93 -26.59
N GLU A 30 11.53 -7.28 -25.31
CA GLU A 30 12.75 -7.05 -24.53
C GLU A 30 13.63 -8.31 -24.47
N ALA A 31 13.01 -9.49 -24.38
CA ALA A 31 13.72 -10.76 -24.34
C ALA A 31 12.88 -11.92 -24.88
N PRO A 32 13.52 -13.04 -25.30
CA PRO A 32 12.79 -14.25 -25.71
C PRO A 32 11.89 -14.77 -24.59
N VAL A 33 10.68 -15.17 -24.93
CA VAL A 33 9.70 -15.72 -23.98
C VAL A 33 10.16 -17.08 -23.48
N THR A 34 10.37 -17.20 -22.17
CA THR A 34 10.79 -18.44 -21.50
C THR A 34 9.67 -19.06 -20.67
N GLY A 35 8.57 -18.35 -20.42
CA GLY A 35 7.48 -18.84 -19.59
C GLY A 35 6.35 -17.84 -19.39
N ARG A 36 5.57 -18.04 -18.33
CA ARG A 36 4.56 -17.10 -17.85
C ARG A 36 4.90 -16.67 -16.43
N PHE A 37 5.11 -15.40 -16.28
CA PHE A 37 5.57 -14.80 -15.02
C PHE A 37 4.53 -13.81 -14.47
N PRO A 38 4.52 -13.57 -13.16
CA PRO A 38 3.72 -12.50 -12.58
C PRO A 38 4.00 -11.17 -13.27
N PHE A 39 2.94 -10.50 -13.69
CA PHE A 39 3.02 -9.20 -14.33
C PHE A 39 2.20 -8.18 -13.54
N ILE A 40 2.79 -7.02 -13.31
CA ILE A 40 2.15 -5.90 -12.63
C ILE A 40 2.10 -4.74 -13.61
N ASN A 41 0.91 -4.21 -13.79
CA ASN A 41 0.78 -2.94 -14.51
C ASN A 41 1.08 -1.79 -13.53
N ASN A 42 2.32 -1.31 -13.55
CA ASN A 42 2.79 -0.26 -12.66
C ASN A 42 1.97 1.03 -12.79
N THR A 43 1.43 1.34 -13.98
CA THR A 43 0.63 2.56 -14.17
C THR A 43 -0.68 2.58 -13.38
N LYS A 44 -1.06 1.44 -12.79
CA LYS A 44 -2.24 1.31 -11.92
C LYS A 44 -1.92 1.42 -10.42
N ILE A 45 -0.65 1.50 -10.04
CA ILE A 45 -0.21 1.49 -8.64
C ILE A 45 0.98 2.40 -8.36
N ASP A 46 1.42 3.20 -9.34
CA ASP A 46 2.62 4.03 -9.27
C ASP A 46 2.42 5.38 -8.56
N THR A 47 1.22 5.65 -8.07
CA THR A 47 0.94 6.84 -7.26
C THR A 47 0.48 6.46 -5.85
N THR A 48 0.65 7.38 -4.91
CA THR A 48 0.18 7.21 -3.52
C THR A 48 -1.33 6.98 -3.45
N ASP A 49 -2.11 7.68 -4.28
CA ASP A 49 -3.57 7.56 -4.31
C ASP A 49 -4.02 6.19 -4.84
N LEU A 50 -3.38 5.70 -5.89
CA LEU A 50 -3.65 4.36 -6.43
C LEU A 50 -3.24 3.26 -5.44
N ALA A 51 -2.15 3.46 -4.72
CA ALA A 51 -1.74 2.56 -3.65
C ALA A 51 -2.73 2.58 -2.48
N ALA A 52 -3.27 3.75 -2.12
CA ALA A 52 -4.30 3.88 -1.10
C ALA A 52 -5.60 3.15 -1.51
N ALA A 53 -6.01 3.31 -2.78
CA ALA A 53 -7.17 2.60 -3.31
C ALA A 53 -6.99 1.07 -3.26
N ALA A 54 -5.83 0.57 -3.69
CA ALA A 54 -5.54 -0.85 -3.61
C ALA A 54 -5.52 -1.37 -2.16
N ALA A 55 -4.96 -0.60 -1.23
CA ALA A 55 -4.96 -0.93 0.20
C ALA A 55 -6.38 -0.97 0.77
N TRP A 56 -7.23 -0.03 0.37
CA TRP A 56 -8.63 0.00 0.76
C TRP A 56 -9.36 -1.28 0.36
N GLU A 57 -9.23 -1.72 -0.89
CA GLU A 57 -9.86 -2.94 -1.39
C GLU A 57 -9.43 -4.18 -0.58
N VAL A 58 -8.13 -4.29 -0.27
CA VAL A 58 -7.62 -5.38 0.57
C VAL A 58 -8.24 -5.35 1.97
N ILE A 59 -8.32 -4.17 2.60
CA ILE A 59 -8.92 -4.01 3.92
C ILE A 59 -10.42 -4.34 3.89
N GLN A 60 -11.13 -3.89 2.87
CA GLN A 60 -12.56 -4.20 2.71
C GLN A 60 -12.79 -5.70 2.52
N ALA A 61 -12.01 -6.35 1.67
CA ALA A 61 -12.09 -7.80 1.49
C ALA A 61 -11.82 -8.56 2.79
N PHE A 62 -10.78 -8.15 3.54
CA PHE A 62 -10.44 -8.74 4.83
C PHE A 62 -11.58 -8.59 5.84
N LEU A 63 -12.07 -7.38 6.06
CA LEU A 63 -13.11 -7.09 7.06
C LEU A 63 -14.45 -7.71 6.69
N THR A 64 -14.76 -7.87 5.41
CA THR A 64 -15.98 -8.54 4.95
C THR A 64 -15.91 -10.04 5.16
N THR A 65 -14.73 -10.63 5.02
CA THR A 65 -14.51 -12.08 5.15
C THR A 65 -14.28 -12.51 6.59
N LEU A 66 -13.69 -11.65 7.42
CA LEU A 66 -13.27 -11.98 8.78
C LEU A 66 -14.40 -12.53 9.67
N PRO A 67 -15.64 -12.01 9.69
CA PRO A 67 -16.73 -12.57 10.45
C PRO A 67 -17.16 -13.97 10.01
N GLN A 68 -16.85 -14.36 8.77
CA GLN A 68 -17.10 -15.70 8.24
C GLN A 68 -16.06 -16.71 8.75
N LEU A 69 -14.85 -16.25 9.03
CA LEU A 69 -13.76 -17.06 9.58
C LEU A 69 -13.88 -17.19 11.09
N ASP A 70 -14.25 -16.12 11.78
CA ASP A 70 -14.47 -16.12 13.23
C ASP A 70 -15.57 -15.11 13.59
N SER A 71 -16.77 -15.61 13.87
CA SER A 71 -17.94 -14.79 14.22
C SER A 71 -17.81 -14.01 15.53
N ARG A 72 -16.79 -14.30 16.35
CA ARG A 72 -16.51 -13.55 17.58
C ARG A 72 -15.83 -12.22 17.31
N ILE A 73 -15.25 -12.04 16.12
CA ILE A 73 -14.55 -10.82 15.73
C ILE A 73 -15.56 -9.85 15.13
N SER A 74 -15.86 -8.79 15.85
CA SER A 74 -16.80 -7.75 15.45
C SER A 74 -16.20 -6.35 15.43
N SER A 75 -14.97 -6.18 15.92
CA SER A 75 -14.31 -4.88 15.96
C SER A 75 -14.01 -4.35 14.56
N LYS A 76 -14.36 -3.09 14.35
CA LYS A 76 -14.04 -2.31 13.14
C LYS A 76 -13.01 -1.21 13.45
N THR A 77 -12.41 -1.28 14.64
CA THR A 77 -11.37 -0.34 15.07
C THR A 77 -10.16 -0.48 14.17
N PHE A 78 -9.73 0.63 13.56
CA PHE A 78 -8.65 0.68 12.61
C PHE A 78 -7.50 1.54 13.12
N ASN A 79 -6.34 0.93 13.22
CA ASN A 79 -5.08 1.58 13.56
C ASN A 79 -4.13 1.41 12.38
N LEU A 80 -3.53 2.49 11.91
CA LEU A 80 -2.55 2.47 10.84
C LEU A 80 -1.18 2.83 11.42
N ALA A 81 -0.20 1.94 11.26
CA ALA A 81 1.19 2.20 11.58
C ALA A 81 2.03 2.21 10.31
N THR A 82 2.85 3.23 10.15
CA THR A 82 3.69 3.43 8.97
C THR A 82 5.11 3.80 9.38
N GLU A 83 6.08 3.48 8.54
CA GLU A 83 7.50 3.72 8.81
C GLU A 83 8.18 4.35 7.60
N SER A 84 9.22 5.18 7.83
CA SER A 84 10.07 5.75 6.81
C SER A 84 9.26 6.60 5.80
N TYR A 85 9.20 6.21 4.53
CA TYR A 85 8.36 6.86 3.52
C TYR A 85 6.85 6.78 3.86
N GLY A 86 6.50 6.00 4.85
CA GLY A 86 5.19 5.99 5.48
C GLY A 86 4.76 7.33 6.08
N GLY A 87 5.68 8.29 6.23
CA GLY A 87 5.36 9.68 6.52
C GLY A 87 4.52 10.35 5.44
N HIS A 88 4.70 9.95 4.17
CA HIS A 88 3.85 10.34 3.04
C HIS A 88 2.66 9.40 2.88
N TYR A 89 2.88 8.08 2.88
CA TYR A 89 1.80 7.11 2.68
C TYR A 89 0.75 7.14 3.79
N GLY A 90 1.18 7.24 5.04
CA GLY A 90 0.26 7.16 6.18
C GLY A 90 -0.86 8.18 6.12
N PRO A 91 -0.55 9.49 6.07
CA PRO A 91 -1.55 10.54 5.96
C PRO A 91 -2.42 10.43 4.70
N ALA A 92 -1.81 10.12 3.55
CA ALA A 92 -2.53 9.98 2.28
C ALA A 92 -3.53 8.80 2.31
N PHE A 93 -3.11 7.63 2.81
CA PHE A 93 -4.00 6.47 2.97
C PHE A 93 -5.13 6.77 3.96
N PHE A 94 -4.79 7.38 5.09
CA PHE A 94 -5.78 7.74 6.10
C PHE A 94 -6.83 8.71 5.54
N ASN A 95 -6.39 9.72 4.80
CA ASN A 95 -7.29 10.66 4.12
C ASN A 95 -8.18 9.96 3.09
N TYR A 96 -7.61 9.09 2.25
CA TYR A 96 -8.37 8.32 1.27
C TYR A 96 -9.43 7.44 1.96
N PHE A 97 -9.06 6.72 2.99
CA PHE A 97 -9.97 5.87 3.75
C PHE A 97 -11.09 6.67 4.43
N GLN A 98 -10.79 7.87 4.90
CA GLN A 98 -11.79 8.78 5.44
C GLN A 98 -12.82 9.20 4.39
N GLN A 99 -12.37 9.50 3.17
CA GLN A 99 -13.26 9.82 2.05
C GLN A 99 -14.14 8.61 1.69
N GLN A 100 -13.59 7.40 1.67
CA GLN A 100 -14.36 6.19 1.42
C GLN A 100 -15.38 5.92 2.53
N ASN A 101 -15.02 6.14 3.79
CA ASN A 101 -15.97 6.07 4.90
C ASN A 101 -17.15 7.03 4.74
N GLN A 102 -16.88 8.26 4.31
CA GLN A 102 -17.95 9.25 4.02
C GLN A 102 -18.83 8.78 2.86
N ALA A 103 -18.25 8.19 1.82
CA ALA A 103 -19.00 7.64 0.70
C ALA A 103 -19.89 6.45 1.10
N ILE A 104 -19.43 5.60 2.02
CA ILE A 104 -20.24 4.52 2.62
C ILE A 104 -21.38 5.13 3.45
N GLN A 105 -21.07 6.10 4.30
CA GLN A 105 -22.07 6.76 5.15
C GLN A 105 -23.18 7.44 4.35
N ASN A 106 -22.82 8.04 3.22
CA ASN A 106 -23.76 8.69 2.32
C ASN A 106 -24.48 7.72 1.37
N GLY A 107 -24.16 6.42 1.43
CA GLY A 107 -24.76 5.41 0.57
C GLY A 107 -24.27 5.42 -0.88
N THR A 108 -23.20 6.18 -1.19
CA THR A 108 -22.64 6.28 -2.55
C THR A 108 -21.90 5.00 -2.95
N ILE A 109 -21.24 4.35 -1.98
CA ILE A 109 -20.62 3.04 -2.14
C ILE A 109 -21.05 2.12 -1.02
N GLN A 110 -20.90 0.81 -1.24
CA GLN A 110 -21.10 -0.18 -0.20
C GLN A 110 -19.74 -0.63 0.37
N GLY A 111 -19.72 -0.96 1.66
CA GLY A 111 -18.50 -1.44 2.33
C GLY A 111 -18.62 -1.45 3.85
N VAL A 112 -17.52 -1.83 4.49
CA VAL A 112 -17.38 -1.80 5.95
C VAL A 112 -16.77 -0.46 6.35
N GLN A 113 -17.51 0.32 7.12
CA GLN A 113 -17.02 1.59 7.66
C GLN A 113 -15.94 1.33 8.71
N LEU A 114 -14.74 1.92 8.51
CA LEU A 114 -13.62 1.84 9.45
C LEU A 114 -13.83 2.80 10.63
N GLN A 115 -13.60 2.32 11.83
CA GLN A 115 -13.55 3.16 13.03
C GLN A 115 -12.11 3.58 13.29
N PHE A 116 -11.73 4.74 12.77
CA PHE A 116 -10.37 5.25 12.95
C PHE A 116 -10.06 5.53 14.41
N ASN A 117 -8.95 4.99 14.87
CA ASN A 117 -8.45 5.19 16.22
C ASN A 117 -7.09 5.89 16.24
N SER A 118 -6.12 5.42 15.47
CA SER A 118 -4.79 6.02 15.44
C SER A 118 -4.10 5.92 14.07
N LEU A 119 -3.29 6.93 13.78
CA LEU A 119 -2.24 6.91 12.79
C LEU A 119 -0.90 7.06 13.50
N THR A 120 -0.03 6.07 13.40
CA THR A 120 1.32 6.09 13.96
C THR A 120 2.33 6.20 12.82
N ILE A 121 3.25 7.15 12.94
CA ILE A 121 4.33 7.35 11.97
C ILE A 121 5.66 7.16 12.69
N ILE A 122 6.43 6.16 12.27
CA ILE A 122 7.71 5.79 12.85
C ILE A 122 8.82 6.29 11.93
N ASN A 123 9.68 7.18 12.43
CA ASN A 123 10.80 7.74 11.68
C ASN A 123 10.39 8.20 10.26
N GLY A 124 9.27 8.94 10.18
CA GLY A 124 8.63 9.28 8.91
C GLY A 124 9.40 10.34 8.12
N ILE A 125 9.49 10.14 6.81
CA ILE A 125 9.83 11.18 5.85
C ILE A 125 8.55 11.95 5.56
N ILE A 126 8.44 13.19 6.09
CA ILE A 126 7.23 14.00 6.02
C ILE A 126 7.45 15.22 5.12
N ASP A 127 8.54 15.96 5.38
CA ASP A 127 8.91 17.14 4.61
C ASP A 127 10.43 17.19 4.45
N GLU A 128 10.89 16.85 3.26
CA GLU A 128 12.32 16.78 2.96
C GLU A 128 12.98 18.16 3.00
N MET A 129 12.27 19.21 2.67
CA MET A 129 12.81 20.58 2.71
C MET A 129 13.13 21.02 4.15
N ILE A 130 12.37 20.48 5.11
CA ILE A 130 12.61 20.73 6.54
C ILE A 130 13.60 19.72 7.10
N GLN A 131 13.45 18.43 6.81
CA GLN A 131 14.20 17.36 7.48
C GLN A 131 15.64 17.23 6.97
N VAL A 132 15.88 17.31 5.65
CA VAL A 132 17.21 17.08 5.05
C VAL A 132 18.28 18.03 5.60
N PRO A 133 18.06 19.33 5.82
CA PRO A 133 19.07 20.22 6.40
C PRO A 133 19.53 19.85 7.82
N TYR A 134 18.78 18.99 8.52
CA TYR A 134 19.15 18.54 9.86
C TYR A 134 19.99 17.25 9.87
N TYR A 135 20.06 16.50 8.78
CA TYR A 135 20.87 15.25 8.74
C TYR A 135 22.34 15.48 9.03
N PRO A 136 23.03 16.50 8.45
CA PRO A 136 24.42 16.80 8.80
C PRO A 136 24.58 17.17 10.28
N LYS A 137 23.64 17.93 10.84
CA LYS A 137 23.68 18.31 12.25
C LYS A 137 23.53 17.10 13.16
N PHE A 138 22.64 16.17 12.80
CA PHE A 138 22.45 14.93 13.53
C PHE A 138 23.75 14.09 13.50
N ALA A 139 24.32 13.87 12.33
CA ALA A 139 25.54 13.10 12.17
C ALA A 139 26.71 13.65 12.97
N VAL A 140 26.84 14.99 13.10
CA VAL A 140 27.96 15.60 13.85
C VAL A 140 27.72 15.60 15.36
N ASN A 141 26.47 15.73 15.82
CA ASN A 141 26.18 15.96 17.22
C ASN A 141 25.80 14.68 18.01
N TYR A 142 25.43 13.61 17.32
CA TYR A 142 24.82 12.45 17.94
C TYR A 142 25.46 11.09 17.51
N VAL A 143 26.52 11.12 16.72
CA VAL A 143 27.30 9.93 16.29
C VAL A 143 28.72 9.96 16.83
#